data_28dbeb32a0169b24fe14ba2253cee3fa
#
_entry.id   28dbeb32a0169b24fe14ba2253cee3fa
#
_cell.length_a   1.000
_cell.length_b   1.000
_cell.length_c   1.000
_cell.angle_alpha   90.00
_cell.angle_beta   90.00
_cell.angle_gamma   90.00
#
_symmetry.space_group_name_H-M   'P 1'
#
loop_
_entity.id
_entity.type
_entity.pdbx_description
1 polymer ?
#
loop_
_entity_poly.entity_id
_entity_poly.type
_entity_poly.pdbx_seq_one_letter_code
_entity_poly.pdbx_strand_id
1 'polypeptide(L)'
;RFGTQADEIRALVAFDPALGEPLVPGQPYLRAEAVYAARHEMATTLDDVLVRRTRAHLFDRSATLAVAADVADLLAAELGWDATETERQLTHYRALCHAEEAAARASVARDTAARDSVAPHTAGADDDHLAHATD
;
A
#
# COMPACT_ATOMS: atom_id res chain seq x y z
N ARG A 1 -22.82 3.40 -24.58
CA ARG A 1 -21.92 2.98 -23.67
C ARG A 1 -20.48 3.39 -23.94
N PHE A 2 -20.33 4.44 -24.50
CA PHE A 2 -19.01 4.88 -24.72
C PHE A 2 -18.46 5.70 -23.62
N GLY A 3 -19.17 5.86 -22.51
CA GLY A 3 -18.61 6.41 -21.33
C GLY A 3 -17.47 5.51 -20.91
N THR A 4 -16.26 5.98 -21.04
CA THR A 4 -15.09 5.26 -20.57
C THR A 4 -14.89 5.61 -19.13
N GLN A 5 -14.00 4.88 -18.47
CA GLN A 5 -13.61 5.22 -17.12
C GLN A 5 -13.12 6.67 -17.05
N ALA A 6 -12.33 7.09 -18.03
CA ALA A 6 -11.81 8.45 -18.06
C ALA A 6 -12.92 9.49 -18.14
N ASP A 7 -13.96 9.21 -18.95
CA ASP A 7 -15.09 10.13 -19.07
C ASP A 7 -15.88 10.23 -17.78
N GLU A 8 -16.10 9.10 -17.11
CA GLU A 8 -16.80 9.07 -15.83
C GLU A 8 -16.02 9.81 -14.76
N ILE A 9 -14.70 9.63 -14.73
CA ILE A 9 -13.83 10.34 -13.80
C ILE A 9 -13.92 11.85 -14.04
N ARG A 10 -13.87 12.28 -15.30
CA ARG A 10 -13.97 13.70 -15.62
C ARG A 10 -15.33 14.28 -15.20
N ALA A 11 -16.39 13.50 -15.38
CA ALA A 11 -17.72 13.94 -14.97
C ALA A 11 -17.81 14.12 -13.46
N LEU A 12 -17.19 13.22 -12.69
CA LEU A 12 -17.16 13.34 -11.24
C LEU A 12 -16.40 14.58 -10.80
N VAL A 13 -15.27 14.87 -11.44
CA VAL A 13 -14.47 16.05 -11.09
C VAL A 13 -15.23 17.33 -11.48
N ALA A 14 -15.96 17.31 -12.59
CA ALA A 14 -16.76 18.46 -12.99
C ALA A 14 -17.87 18.74 -11.99
N PHE A 15 -18.48 17.69 -11.44
CA PHE A 15 -19.52 17.83 -10.45
C PHE A 15 -18.97 18.30 -9.12
N ASP A 16 -17.81 17.80 -8.71
CA ASP A 16 -17.16 18.14 -7.44
C ASP A 16 -15.65 18.28 -7.67
N PRO A 17 -15.15 19.51 -7.87
CA PRO A 17 -13.73 19.71 -8.18
C PRO A 17 -12.76 19.15 -7.14
N ALA A 18 -13.18 19.00 -5.89
CA ALA A 18 -12.30 18.40 -4.87
C ALA A 18 -11.93 16.96 -5.24
N LEU A 19 -12.76 16.27 -6.04
CA LEU A 19 -12.47 14.92 -6.48
C LEU A 19 -11.33 14.86 -7.49
N GLY A 20 -10.91 15.99 -8.03
CA GLY A 20 -9.75 16.08 -8.91
C GLY A 20 -8.44 16.10 -8.18
N GLU A 21 -8.45 16.16 -6.86
CA GLU A 21 -7.22 16.14 -6.07
C GLU A 21 -6.68 14.72 -5.93
N PRO A 22 -5.36 14.59 -5.71
CA PRO A 22 -4.79 13.25 -5.51
C PRO A 22 -5.41 12.54 -4.33
N LEU A 23 -5.66 11.25 -4.50
CA LEU A 23 -6.13 10.41 -3.41
C LEU A 23 -5.07 10.33 -2.32
N VAL A 24 -3.82 10.15 -2.75
CA VAL A 24 -2.66 10.16 -1.87
C VAL A 24 -1.68 11.17 -2.45
N PRO A 25 -1.20 12.15 -1.67
CA PRO A 25 -0.28 13.16 -2.18
C PRO A 25 0.93 12.53 -2.86
N GLY A 26 1.27 13.03 -4.04
CA GLY A 26 2.41 12.54 -4.80
C GLY A 26 2.14 11.33 -5.67
N GLN A 27 0.93 10.79 -5.64
CA GLN A 27 0.57 9.64 -6.46
C GLN A 27 -0.42 10.05 -7.56
N PRO A 28 -0.49 9.28 -8.65
CA PRO A 28 -1.30 9.67 -9.80
C PRO A 28 -2.80 9.43 -9.66
N TYR A 29 -3.23 8.70 -8.63
CA TYR A 29 -4.65 8.38 -8.48
C TYR A 29 -5.41 9.54 -7.90
N LEU A 30 -6.60 9.81 -8.45
CA LEU A 30 -7.46 10.90 -7.99
C LEU A 30 -8.51 10.39 -7.00
N ARG A 31 -9.01 11.30 -6.17
CA ARG A 31 -10.11 10.98 -5.26
C ARG A 31 -11.33 10.48 -6.04
N ALA A 32 -11.55 11.01 -7.25
CA ALA A 32 -12.63 10.55 -8.12
C ALA A 32 -12.50 9.07 -8.46
N GLU A 33 -11.30 8.53 -8.53
CA GLU A 33 -11.13 7.11 -8.84
C GLU A 33 -11.61 6.22 -7.71
N ALA A 34 -11.48 6.66 -6.46
CA ALA A 34 -12.05 5.93 -5.34
C ALA A 34 -13.58 5.90 -5.42
N VAL A 35 -14.18 7.03 -5.76
CA VAL A 35 -15.63 7.11 -5.94
C VAL A 35 -16.08 6.23 -7.09
N TYR A 36 -15.34 6.28 -8.20
CA TYR A 36 -15.65 5.43 -9.36
C TYR A 36 -15.59 3.95 -9.00
N ALA A 37 -14.56 3.55 -8.26
CA ALA A 37 -14.41 2.15 -7.85
C ALA A 37 -15.60 1.70 -6.99
N ALA A 38 -16.06 2.56 -6.08
CA ALA A 38 -17.20 2.22 -5.24
C ALA A 38 -18.50 2.11 -6.04
N ARG A 39 -18.68 2.98 -7.02
CA ARG A 39 -19.92 3.00 -7.80
C ARG A 39 -19.98 1.97 -8.92
N HIS A 40 -18.85 1.66 -9.53
CA HIS A 40 -18.84 0.92 -10.80
C HIS A 40 -17.99 -0.34 -10.78
N GLU A 41 -17.11 -0.51 -9.80
CA GLU A 41 -16.18 -1.64 -9.77
C GLU A 41 -16.36 -2.53 -8.56
N MET A 42 -17.47 -2.37 -7.87
CA MET A 42 -17.84 -3.20 -6.72
C MET A 42 -16.82 -3.17 -5.57
N ALA A 43 -16.11 -2.06 -5.44
CA ALA A 43 -15.24 -1.89 -4.29
C ALA A 43 -16.13 -1.61 -3.08
N THR A 44 -16.04 -2.45 -2.06
CA THR A 44 -16.90 -2.36 -0.88
C THR A 44 -16.11 -2.16 0.40
N THR A 45 -14.78 -2.17 0.34
CA THR A 45 -13.93 -2.00 1.52
C THR A 45 -12.84 -0.97 1.23
N LEU A 46 -12.27 -0.44 2.29
CA LEU A 46 -11.13 0.46 2.18
C LEU A 46 -9.96 -0.25 1.50
N ASP A 47 -9.73 -1.51 1.85
CA ASP A 47 -8.68 -2.32 1.23
C ASP A 47 -8.90 -2.47 -0.27
N ASP A 48 -10.15 -2.66 -0.71
CA ASP A 48 -10.44 -2.78 -2.14
C ASP A 48 -9.93 -1.56 -2.90
N VAL A 49 -10.15 -0.38 -2.37
CA VAL A 49 -9.74 0.85 -3.03
C VAL A 49 -8.24 1.06 -2.96
N LEU A 50 -7.65 0.95 -1.78
CA LEU A 50 -6.26 1.32 -1.57
C LEU A 50 -5.28 0.26 -2.06
N VAL A 51 -5.65 -1.01 -1.99
CA VAL A 51 -4.75 -2.11 -2.34
C VAL A 51 -5.03 -2.64 -3.74
N ARG A 52 -6.29 -2.84 -4.08
CA ARG A 52 -6.65 -3.54 -5.32
C ARG A 52 -6.96 -2.62 -6.49
N ARG A 53 -7.75 -1.58 -6.27
CA ARG A 53 -8.24 -0.77 -7.39
C ARG A 53 -7.29 0.35 -7.77
N THR A 54 -6.69 1.04 -6.82
CA THR A 54 -5.79 2.13 -7.12
C THR A 54 -4.33 1.74 -6.95
N ARG A 55 -4.04 0.67 -6.23
CA ARG A 55 -2.68 0.23 -5.93
C ARG A 55 -1.87 1.28 -5.16
N ALA A 56 -2.55 2.24 -4.54
CA ALA A 56 -1.90 3.28 -3.77
C ALA A 56 -1.03 2.70 -2.67
N HIS A 57 -1.51 1.64 -2.03
CA HIS A 57 -0.80 0.94 -0.97
C HIS A 57 0.56 0.40 -1.45
N LEU A 58 0.60 -0.18 -2.65
CA LEU A 58 1.84 -0.71 -3.20
C LEU A 58 2.80 0.39 -3.61
N PHE A 59 2.25 1.53 -4.04
CA PHE A 59 3.06 2.66 -4.48
C PHE A 59 3.84 3.27 -3.32
N ASP A 60 3.15 3.52 -2.20
CA ASP A 60 3.77 4.06 -0.99
C ASP A 60 2.84 3.79 0.20
N ARG A 61 3.15 2.73 0.93
CA ARG A 61 2.32 2.31 2.05
C ARG A 61 2.22 3.37 3.15
N SER A 62 3.34 4.02 3.45
CA SER A 62 3.40 5.01 4.51
C SER A 62 2.53 6.23 4.19
N ALA A 63 2.65 6.74 2.96
CA ALA A 63 1.85 7.88 2.52
C ALA A 63 0.37 7.52 2.47
N THR A 64 0.05 6.31 2.03
CA THR A 64 -1.33 5.83 1.95
C THR A 64 -1.93 5.70 3.35
N LEU A 65 -1.16 5.17 4.29
CA LEU A 65 -1.62 5.05 5.67
C LEU A 65 -1.93 6.42 6.29
N ALA A 66 -1.11 7.42 5.97
CA ALA A 66 -1.29 8.76 6.51
C ALA A 66 -2.63 9.39 6.11
N VAL A 67 -3.18 9.03 4.94
CA VAL A 67 -4.44 9.59 4.46
C VAL A 67 -5.60 8.61 4.54
N ALA A 68 -5.38 7.44 5.12
CA ALA A 68 -6.40 6.38 5.12
C ALA A 68 -7.71 6.81 5.77
N ALA A 69 -7.65 7.60 6.85
CA ALA A 69 -8.86 8.10 7.50
C ALA A 69 -9.69 8.98 6.56
N ASP A 70 -9.03 9.84 5.80
CA ASP A 70 -9.69 10.71 4.86
C ASP A 70 -10.34 9.92 3.72
N VAL A 71 -9.64 8.90 3.22
CA VAL A 71 -10.21 8.03 2.19
C VAL A 71 -11.38 7.22 2.74
N ALA A 72 -11.28 6.77 3.99
CA ALA A 72 -12.39 6.05 4.62
C ALA A 72 -13.63 6.93 4.71
N ASP A 73 -13.47 8.22 5.04
CA ASP A 73 -14.60 9.14 5.09
C ASP A 73 -15.22 9.34 3.70
N LEU A 74 -14.38 9.43 2.68
CA LEU A 74 -14.87 9.56 1.31
C LEU A 74 -15.70 8.34 0.91
N LEU A 75 -15.24 7.15 1.23
CA LEU A 75 -15.96 5.92 0.93
C LEU A 75 -17.21 5.77 1.78
N ALA A 76 -17.18 6.23 3.02
CA ALA A 76 -18.35 6.19 3.89
C ALA A 76 -19.52 6.94 3.26
N ALA A 77 -19.24 8.11 2.68
CA ALA A 77 -20.27 8.89 2.00
C ALA A 77 -20.84 8.15 0.80
N GLU A 78 -19.99 7.41 0.07
CA GLU A 78 -20.43 6.68 -1.12
C GLU A 78 -21.15 5.38 -0.79
N LEU A 79 -20.68 4.66 0.23
CA LEU A 79 -21.15 3.31 0.51
C LEU A 79 -22.14 3.25 1.68
N GLY A 80 -22.42 4.41 2.29
CA GLY A 80 -23.40 4.46 3.37
C GLY A 80 -22.88 3.89 4.68
N TRP A 81 -21.59 3.96 4.92
CA TRP A 81 -21.03 3.50 6.19
C TRP A 81 -21.37 4.47 7.31
N ASP A 82 -21.75 3.93 8.47
CA ASP A 82 -21.86 4.75 9.66
C ASP A 82 -20.48 4.89 10.33
N ALA A 83 -20.42 5.62 11.45
CA ALA A 83 -19.16 5.86 12.14
C ALA A 83 -18.49 4.56 12.59
N THR A 84 -19.27 3.60 13.03
CA THR A 84 -18.76 2.30 13.49
C THR A 84 -18.12 1.53 12.34
N GLU A 85 -18.80 1.47 11.20
CA GLU A 85 -18.26 0.77 10.04
C GLU A 85 -17.03 1.46 9.49
N THR A 86 -17.04 2.79 9.44
CA THR A 86 -15.89 3.57 8.97
C THR A 86 -14.66 3.27 9.83
N GLU A 87 -14.84 3.24 11.14
CA GLU A 87 -13.74 2.95 12.06
C GLU A 87 -13.27 1.51 11.93
N ARG A 88 -14.18 0.57 11.71
CA ARG A 88 -13.83 -0.83 11.51
C ARG A 88 -12.98 -1.01 10.26
N GLN A 89 -13.34 -0.35 9.17
CA GLN A 89 -12.59 -0.42 7.92
C GLN A 89 -11.19 0.17 8.11
N LEU A 90 -11.10 1.28 8.80
CA LEU A 90 -9.83 1.95 9.04
C LEU A 90 -8.92 1.10 9.93
N THR A 91 -9.47 0.51 10.98
CA THR A 91 -8.72 -0.37 11.88
C THR A 91 -8.18 -1.58 11.13
N HIS A 92 -8.99 -2.16 10.25
CA HIS A 92 -8.57 -3.30 9.44
C HIS A 92 -7.41 -2.94 8.53
N TYR A 93 -7.50 -1.80 7.85
CA TYR A 93 -6.41 -1.38 6.96
C TYR A 93 -5.13 -1.07 7.73
N ARG A 94 -5.25 -0.42 8.88
CA ARG A 94 -4.09 -0.14 9.73
C ARG A 94 -3.42 -1.42 10.21
N ALA A 95 -4.20 -2.43 10.55
CA ALA A 95 -3.66 -3.73 10.96
C ALA A 95 -2.89 -4.40 9.82
N LEU A 96 -3.41 -4.29 8.60
CA LEU A 96 -2.73 -4.82 7.42
C LEU A 96 -1.36 -4.15 7.25
N CYS A 97 -1.31 -2.84 7.37
CA CYS A 97 -0.05 -2.09 7.24
C CYS A 97 0.96 -2.50 8.31
N HIS A 98 0.51 -2.66 9.55
CA HIS A 98 1.39 -3.05 10.64
C HIS A 98 1.92 -4.47 10.44
N ALA A 99 1.08 -5.38 9.97
CA ALA A 99 1.49 -6.76 9.71
C ALA A 99 2.54 -6.83 8.62
N GLU A 100 2.36 -6.06 7.54
CA GLU A 100 3.33 -6.03 6.45
C GLU A 100 4.65 -5.43 6.89
N GLU A 101 4.58 -4.39 7.70
CA GLU A 101 5.78 -3.75 8.21
C GLU A 101 6.57 -4.69 9.13
N ALA A 102 5.87 -5.40 10.00
CA ALA A 102 6.50 -6.39 10.87
C ALA A 102 7.13 -7.52 10.07
N ALA A 103 6.46 -8.00 9.02
CA ALA A 103 7.00 -9.04 8.15
C ALA A 103 8.24 -8.57 7.42
N ALA A 104 8.26 -7.31 6.98
CA ALA A 104 9.42 -6.75 6.31
C ALA A 104 10.62 -6.66 7.26
N ARG A 105 10.40 -6.24 8.50
CA ARG A 105 11.46 -6.18 9.50
C ARG A 105 12.01 -7.57 9.83
N ALA A 106 11.14 -8.56 9.94
CA ALA A 106 11.56 -9.93 10.22
C ALA A 106 12.39 -10.50 9.06
N SER A 107 12.02 -10.19 7.83
CA SER A 107 12.76 -10.63 6.65
C SER A 107 14.17 -10.03 6.63
N VAL A 108 14.30 -8.74 6.91
CA VAL A 108 15.60 -8.07 6.96
C VAL A 108 16.47 -8.67 8.05
N ALA A 109 15.90 -8.94 9.22
CA ALA A 109 16.65 -9.54 10.32
C ALA A 109 17.18 -10.93 9.96
N ARG A 110 16.39 -11.73 9.28
CA ARG A 110 16.83 -13.06 8.82
C ARG A 110 17.96 -12.98 7.82
N ASP A 111 17.87 -12.05 6.86
CA ASP A 111 18.90 -11.88 5.86
C ASP A 111 20.21 -11.43 6.49
N THR A 112 20.17 -10.53 7.44
CA THR A 112 21.35 -10.05 8.15
C THR A 112 22.01 -11.18 8.92
N ALA A 113 21.22 -11.96 9.64
CA ALA A 113 21.75 -13.10 10.41
C ALA A 113 22.42 -14.13 9.51
N ALA A 114 21.82 -14.43 8.35
CA ALA A 114 22.38 -15.38 7.39
C ALA A 114 23.72 -14.90 6.86
N ARG A 115 23.85 -13.62 6.53
CA ARG A 115 25.11 -13.07 6.05
C ARG A 115 26.20 -13.10 7.09
N ASP A 116 25.86 -12.77 8.33
CA ASP A 116 26.82 -12.77 9.42
C ASP A 116 27.34 -14.15 9.70
N SER A 117 26.53 -15.18 9.58
CA SER A 117 26.95 -16.53 9.88
C SER A 117 27.83 -17.15 8.77
N VAL A 118 27.72 -16.69 7.55
CA VAL A 118 28.49 -17.22 6.42
C VAL A 118 29.88 -16.60 6.29
N ALA A 119 29.97 -15.28 6.43
CA ALA A 119 31.19 -14.54 6.12
C ALA A 119 32.42 -15.00 6.94
N PRO A 120 32.36 -15.18 8.27
CA PRO A 120 33.55 -15.63 9.01
C PRO A 120 34.06 -17.01 8.60
N HIS A 121 33.14 -17.91 8.25
CA HIS A 121 33.51 -19.25 7.84
C HIS A 121 34.32 -19.22 6.55
N THR A 122 33.90 -18.43 5.61
CA THR A 122 34.58 -18.32 4.31
C THR A 122 35.99 -17.77 4.46
N ALA A 123 36.17 -16.77 5.30
CA ALA A 123 37.50 -16.19 5.55
C ALA A 123 38.45 -17.20 6.18
N GLY A 124 37.98 -17.98 7.11
CA GLY A 124 38.80 -19.01 7.73
C GLY A 124 39.29 -20.05 6.75
N ALA A 125 38.43 -20.50 5.86
CA ALA A 125 38.80 -21.48 4.84
C ALA A 125 39.88 -20.93 3.92
N ASP A 126 39.78 -19.70 3.53
CA ASP A 126 40.78 -19.08 2.65
C ASP A 126 42.13 -18.96 3.31
N ASP A 127 42.19 -18.63 4.57
CA ASP A 127 43.42 -18.51 5.29
C ASP A 127 44.14 -19.87 5.40
N ASP A 128 43.40 -20.92 5.66
CA ASP A 128 43.97 -22.25 5.74
C ASP A 128 44.55 -22.67 4.41
N HIS A 129 43.86 -22.37 3.34
CA HIS A 129 44.34 -22.73 2.00
C HIS A 129 45.66 -22.01 1.67
N LEU A 130 45.74 -20.73 2.02
CA LEU A 130 46.97 -19.97 1.76
C LEU A 130 48.14 -20.51 2.57
N ALA A 131 47.91 -20.93 3.78
CA ALA A 131 48.95 -21.49 4.63
C ALA A 131 49.50 -22.76 4.01
N HIS A 132 48.68 -23.62 3.44
CA HIS A 132 49.14 -24.81 2.75
C HIS A 132 49.96 -24.48 1.50
N ALA A 133 49.57 -23.44 0.79
CA ALA A 133 50.24 -23.06 -0.43
C ALA A 133 51.67 -22.59 -0.19
N THR A 134 51.96 -22.05 0.97
CA THR A 134 53.28 -21.57 1.32
C THR A 134 54.29 -22.69 1.65
N ASP A 135 53.80 -23.78 2.09
CA ASP A 135 54.65 -24.93 2.43
C ASP A 135 55.15 -25.68 1.20
#